data_0c2a478d5215dd341dcaa0ff4a488eda
#
_entry.id   0c2a478d5215dd341dcaa0ff4a488eda
#
_cell.length_a   1.000
_cell.length_b   1.000
_cell.length_c   1.000
_cell.angle_alpha   90.00
_cell.angle_beta   90.00
_cell.angle_gamma   90.00
#
_symmetry.space_group_name_H-M   'P 1'
#
loop_
_entity.id
_entity.type
_entity.pdbx_description
1 polymer ?
#
loop_
_entity_poly.entity_id
_entity_poly.type
_entity_poly.pdbx_seq_one_letter_code
_entity_poly.pdbx_strand_id
1 'polypeptide(L)'
;MNSTSITNPKTEAITHSIRNMKENFYDDSLDLTRIAESVNLSPWHFNRVFKQTVGIPPKKYLMALRLLESKKLLLESDWTSTDICFEVGYNSLGTFTSKFSKEVAVSPNNFRKKKDNQSSSFEGISYGEGRYGSVQGQIIVPENFSGTIFLGAFTSALPSGIPSSCCVINADSNREFILRDLPVGNYYIFAAGFNHQVLADSVLASQNFLRARYSKSIQITKKQRVSLEYGLKLRSEQETDPPLLASLPHIYEKIIEIMKDSNFEETKVLSS
;
A
#
# COMPACT_ATOMS: atom_id res chain seq x y z
N MET A 1 -6.51 21.00 31.16
CA MET A 1 -5.03 21.08 31.11
C MET A 1 -4.60 20.64 29.73
N ASN A 2 -4.27 21.60 28.87
CA ASN A 2 -3.83 21.35 27.51
C ASN A 2 -2.39 20.81 27.52
N SER A 3 -2.23 19.53 27.28
CA SER A 3 -0.90 18.98 26.99
C SER A 3 -0.52 19.36 25.56
N THR A 4 0.17 20.48 25.41
CA THR A 4 0.91 20.84 24.19
C THR A 4 1.99 19.79 24.00
N SER A 5 1.74 18.81 23.15
CA SER A 5 2.78 17.86 22.72
C SER A 5 3.86 18.68 21.99
N ILE A 6 5.03 18.79 22.58
CA ILE A 6 6.22 19.39 21.96
C ILE A 6 6.57 18.54 20.74
N THR A 7 6.08 18.98 19.59
CA THR A 7 6.39 18.32 18.31
C THR A 7 7.89 18.52 18.04
N ASN A 8 8.60 17.45 17.76
CA ASN A 8 10.03 17.52 17.43
C ASN A 8 10.20 18.41 16.16
N PRO A 9 11.02 19.47 16.19
CA PRO A 9 11.22 20.38 15.03
C PRO A 9 11.54 19.65 13.73
N LYS A 10 12.21 18.51 13.79
CA LYS A 10 12.47 17.68 12.63
C LYS A 10 11.21 17.08 12.03
N THR A 11 10.29 16.60 12.88
CA THR A 11 9.01 16.05 12.44
C THR A 11 8.16 17.15 11.81
N GLU A 12 8.15 18.34 12.37
CA GLU A 12 7.43 19.49 11.86
C GLU A 12 7.91 19.90 10.45
N ALA A 13 9.22 20.00 10.24
CA ALA A 13 9.81 20.27 8.92
C ALA A 13 9.41 19.20 7.88
N ILE A 14 9.41 17.91 8.26
CA ILE A 14 8.99 16.84 7.36
C ILE A 14 7.48 16.93 7.06
N THR A 15 6.65 17.18 8.07
CA THR A 15 5.20 17.38 7.88
C THR A 15 4.91 18.55 6.95
N HIS A 16 5.61 19.68 7.12
CA HIS A 16 5.50 20.84 6.21
C HIS A 16 5.91 20.46 4.78
N SER A 17 7.01 19.74 4.60
CA SER A 17 7.44 19.29 3.27
C SER A 17 6.44 18.33 2.62
N ILE A 18 5.77 17.49 3.40
CA ILE A 18 4.71 16.59 2.92
C ILE A 18 3.49 17.39 2.43
N ARG A 19 3.08 18.41 3.16
CA ARG A 19 1.99 19.30 2.74
C ARG A 19 2.34 20.03 1.43
N ASN A 20 3.55 20.59 1.35
CA ASN A 20 4.04 21.19 0.12
C ASN A 20 4.01 20.21 -1.06
N MET A 21 4.48 18.96 -0.87
CA MET A 21 4.39 17.93 -1.92
C MET A 21 2.95 17.59 -2.30
N LYS A 22 2.02 17.52 -1.34
CA LYS A 22 0.59 17.24 -1.59
C LYS A 22 -0.11 18.38 -2.36
N GLU A 23 0.31 19.61 -2.14
CA GLU A 23 -0.24 20.79 -2.81
C GLU A 23 0.33 21.03 -4.19
N ASN A 24 1.57 20.57 -4.44
CA ASN A 24 2.34 20.89 -5.65
C ASN A 24 2.84 19.68 -6.43
N PHE A 25 2.31 18.46 -6.21
CA PHE A 25 2.80 17.24 -6.89
C PHE A 25 2.69 17.31 -8.42
N TYR A 26 1.74 18.09 -8.95
CA TYR A 26 1.51 18.30 -10.39
C TYR A 26 2.63 19.14 -11.06
N ASP A 27 3.36 19.97 -10.31
CA ASP A 27 4.49 20.74 -10.85
C ASP A 27 5.63 19.78 -11.22
N ASP A 28 5.92 19.66 -12.52
CA ASP A 28 6.97 18.80 -13.05
C ASP A 28 8.38 19.26 -12.65
N SER A 29 8.52 20.56 -12.31
CA SER A 29 9.74 21.17 -11.82
C SER A 29 9.99 20.97 -10.32
N LEU A 30 9.00 20.43 -9.57
CA LEU A 30 9.14 20.15 -8.15
C LEU A 30 10.14 18.99 -7.93
N ASP A 31 11.31 19.32 -7.46
CA ASP A 31 12.39 18.39 -7.19
C ASP A 31 12.81 18.34 -5.71
N LEU A 32 13.74 17.44 -5.40
CA LEU A 32 14.24 17.27 -4.04
C LEU A 32 14.87 18.56 -3.48
N THR A 33 15.54 19.35 -4.31
CA THR A 33 16.23 20.58 -3.90
C THR A 33 15.23 21.62 -3.46
N ARG A 34 14.23 21.90 -4.29
CA ARG A 34 13.14 22.84 -3.96
C ARG A 34 12.38 22.46 -2.70
N ILE A 35 12.07 21.16 -2.55
CA ILE A 35 11.38 20.66 -1.34
C ILE A 35 12.26 20.85 -0.10
N ALA A 36 13.55 20.55 -0.17
CA ALA A 36 14.46 20.70 0.95
C ALA A 36 14.66 22.18 1.34
N GLU A 37 14.76 23.08 0.35
CA GLU A 37 14.87 24.53 0.54
C GLU A 37 13.62 25.09 1.23
N SER A 38 12.43 24.62 0.90
CA SER A 38 11.18 25.08 1.52
C SER A 38 11.11 24.84 3.04
N VAL A 39 11.97 23.96 3.56
CA VAL A 39 12.08 23.64 5.00
C VAL A 39 13.45 23.99 5.58
N ASN A 40 14.24 24.82 4.86
CA ASN A 40 15.57 25.26 5.27
C ASN A 40 16.55 24.12 5.59
N LEU A 41 16.50 23.04 4.81
CA LEU A 41 17.41 21.91 4.94
C LEU A 41 18.24 21.71 3.66
N SER A 42 19.48 21.23 3.78
CA SER A 42 20.21 20.75 2.61
C SER A 42 19.54 19.50 2.03
N PRO A 43 19.59 19.26 0.71
CA PRO A 43 18.97 18.10 0.07
C PRO A 43 19.40 16.76 0.68
N TRP A 44 20.68 16.62 1.06
CA TRP A 44 21.20 15.41 1.70
C TRP A 44 20.59 15.20 3.09
N HIS A 45 20.57 16.24 3.93
CA HIS A 45 20.01 16.18 5.28
C HIS A 45 18.49 15.91 5.24
N PHE A 46 17.78 16.61 4.38
CA PHE A 46 16.36 16.42 4.15
C PHE A 46 16.05 14.98 3.73
N ASN A 47 16.74 14.43 2.72
CA ASN A 47 16.53 13.06 2.26
C ASN A 47 16.70 12.04 3.41
N ARG A 48 17.73 12.21 4.23
CA ARG A 48 18.00 11.34 5.38
C ARG A 48 16.89 11.44 6.45
N VAL A 49 16.52 12.64 6.87
CA VAL A 49 15.49 12.86 7.92
C VAL A 49 14.12 12.42 7.41
N PHE A 50 13.77 12.76 6.19
CA PHE A 50 12.51 12.33 5.58
C PHE A 50 12.39 10.80 5.56
N LYS A 51 13.44 10.10 5.08
CA LYS A 51 13.44 8.62 5.06
C LYS A 51 13.36 8.02 6.45
N GLN A 52 13.99 8.62 7.46
CA GLN A 52 13.88 8.18 8.85
C GLN A 52 12.46 8.34 9.42
N THR A 53 11.76 9.42 9.06
CA THR A 53 10.42 9.74 9.56
C THR A 53 9.32 8.97 8.83
N VAL A 54 9.35 8.97 7.50
CA VAL A 54 8.30 8.39 6.63
C VAL A 54 8.57 6.91 6.30
N GLY A 55 9.83 6.51 6.28
CA GLY A 55 10.28 5.17 5.92
C GLY A 55 10.70 5.02 4.46
N ILE A 56 10.42 6.00 3.60
CA ILE A 56 10.78 6.02 2.17
C ILE A 56 11.44 7.34 1.78
N PRO A 57 12.27 7.38 0.73
CA PRO A 57 12.86 8.64 0.24
C PRO A 57 11.79 9.62 -0.27
N PRO A 58 12.01 10.96 -0.18
CA PRO A 58 11.06 11.99 -0.62
C PRO A 58 10.70 11.88 -2.10
N LYS A 59 11.66 11.58 -2.98
CA LYS A 59 11.40 11.35 -4.41
C LYS A 59 10.42 10.19 -4.65
N LYS A 60 10.52 9.12 -3.84
CA LYS A 60 9.60 7.99 -3.92
C LYS A 60 8.23 8.35 -3.38
N TYR A 61 8.17 9.21 -2.35
CA TYR A 61 6.93 9.74 -1.80
C TYR A 61 6.19 10.62 -2.82
N LEU A 62 6.88 11.57 -3.46
CA LEU A 62 6.31 12.43 -4.51
C LEU A 62 5.79 11.60 -5.71
N MET A 63 6.56 10.62 -6.17
CA MET A 63 6.11 9.67 -7.19
C MET A 63 4.83 8.96 -6.75
N ALA A 64 4.75 8.52 -5.50
CA ALA A 64 3.58 7.83 -4.98
C ALA A 64 2.34 8.73 -4.90
N LEU A 65 2.47 10.02 -4.55
CA LEU A 65 1.38 11.00 -4.60
C LEU A 65 0.83 11.16 -6.02
N ARG A 66 1.72 11.33 -7.02
CA ARG A 66 1.34 11.43 -8.44
C ARG A 66 0.55 10.22 -8.92
N LEU A 67 0.99 9.02 -8.56
CA LEU A 67 0.29 7.79 -8.92
C LEU A 67 -1.03 7.61 -8.15
N LEU A 68 -1.11 8.06 -6.89
CA LEU A 68 -2.34 8.02 -6.11
C LEU A 68 -3.41 8.93 -6.73
N GLU A 69 -3.05 10.16 -7.12
CA GLU A 69 -3.96 11.05 -7.84
C GLU A 69 -4.35 10.49 -9.21
N SER A 70 -3.40 9.85 -9.92
CA SER A 70 -3.72 9.18 -11.18
C SER A 70 -4.77 8.08 -11.01
N LYS A 71 -4.74 7.30 -9.92
CA LYS A 71 -5.78 6.30 -9.62
C LYS A 71 -7.15 6.96 -9.49
N LYS A 72 -7.21 8.09 -8.78
CA LYS A 72 -8.44 8.87 -8.59
C LYS A 72 -8.97 9.40 -9.93
N LEU A 73 -8.14 10.09 -10.71
CA LEU A 73 -8.52 10.64 -12.02
C LEU A 73 -8.96 9.56 -13.00
N LEU A 74 -8.34 8.37 -12.98
CA LEU A 74 -8.75 7.24 -13.81
C LEU A 74 -10.16 6.73 -13.49
N LEU A 75 -10.63 6.87 -12.24
CA LEU A 75 -11.95 6.44 -11.80
C LEU A 75 -13.01 7.56 -11.92
N GLU A 76 -12.61 8.82 -11.70
CA GLU A 76 -13.53 9.94 -11.56
C GLU A 76 -13.68 10.78 -12.85
N SER A 77 -12.82 10.58 -13.86
CA SER A 77 -12.84 11.36 -15.10
C SER A 77 -12.74 10.48 -16.35
N ASP A 78 -13.16 11.05 -17.49
CA ASP A 78 -13.02 10.45 -18.82
C ASP A 78 -11.70 10.84 -19.51
N TRP A 79 -10.79 11.48 -18.79
CA TRP A 79 -9.49 11.92 -19.32
C TRP A 79 -8.67 10.74 -19.81
N THR A 80 -7.97 10.93 -20.93
CA THR A 80 -7.08 9.88 -21.43
C THR A 80 -5.92 9.63 -20.47
N SER A 81 -5.28 8.45 -20.55
CA SER A 81 -4.06 8.20 -19.78
C SER A 81 -2.94 9.18 -20.10
N THR A 82 -2.96 9.80 -21.29
CA THR A 82 -2.02 10.85 -21.69
C THR A 82 -2.31 12.15 -20.95
N ASP A 83 -3.57 12.58 -20.89
CA ASP A 83 -3.95 13.80 -20.17
C ASP A 83 -3.63 13.67 -18.67
N ILE A 84 -3.98 12.53 -18.08
CA ILE A 84 -3.67 12.23 -16.67
C ILE A 84 -2.16 12.22 -16.42
N CYS A 85 -1.37 11.65 -17.33
CA CYS A 85 0.09 11.65 -17.24
C CYS A 85 0.66 13.06 -17.05
N PHE A 86 0.26 14.00 -17.88
CA PHE A 86 0.76 15.39 -17.83
C PHE A 86 0.18 16.13 -16.63
N GLU A 87 -1.10 15.95 -16.33
CA GLU A 87 -1.78 16.59 -15.19
C GLU A 87 -1.12 16.27 -13.85
N VAL A 88 -0.66 15.03 -13.67
CA VAL A 88 0.01 14.63 -12.41
C VAL A 88 1.52 14.87 -12.41
N GLY A 89 2.04 15.64 -13.37
CA GLY A 89 3.43 16.09 -13.41
C GLY A 89 4.43 15.07 -13.97
N TYR A 90 4.02 14.17 -14.87
CA TYR A 90 4.93 13.36 -15.66
C TYR A 90 5.14 13.96 -17.05
N ASN A 91 6.38 13.94 -17.55
CA ASN A 91 6.75 14.49 -18.86
C ASN A 91 6.76 13.41 -19.96
N SER A 92 6.44 12.16 -19.64
CA SER A 92 6.49 11.04 -20.57
C SER A 92 5.46 9.97 -20.24
N LEU A 93 4.56 9.70 -21.19
CA LEU A 93 3.55 8.66 -21.07
C LEU A 93 4.15 7.26 -20.84
N GLY A 94 5.28 6.95 -21.49
CA GLY A 94 5.97 5.68 -21.30
C GLY A 94 6.49 5.50 -19.89
N THR A 95 7.10 6.55 -19.32
CA THR A 95 7.56 6.55 -17.92
C THR A 95 6.40 6.42 -16.95
N PHE A 96 5.33 7.20 -17.16
CA PHE A 96 4.10 7.13 -16.36
C PHE A 96 3.50 5.72 -16.37
N THR A 97 3.21 5.18 -17.56
CA THR A 97 2.58 3.86 -17.70
C THR A 97 3.41 2.74 -17.09
N SER A 98 4.73 2.76 -17.27
CA SER A 98 5.65 1.80 -16.68
C SER A 98 5.66 1.90 -15.14
N LYS A 99 5.72 3.11 -14.58
CA LYS A 99 5.69 3.33 -13.13
C LYS A 99 4.33 2.95 -12.53
N PHE A 100 3.24 3.38 -13.16
CA PHE A 100 1.89 3.04 -12.72
C PHE A 100 1.70 1.51 -12.68
N SER A 101 2.01 0.81 -13.78
CA SER A 101 1.86 -0.65 -13.87
C SER A 101 2.70 -1.39 -12.83
N LYS A 102 3.91 -0.93 -12.57
CA LYS A 102 4.78 -1.52 -11.55
C LYS A 102 4.27 -1.31 -10.14
N GLU A 103 3.87 -0.08 -9.80
CA GLU A 103 3.58 0.31 -8.42
C GLU A 103 2.10 0.04 -8.04
N VAL A 104 1.18 0.00 -9.02
CA VAL A 104 -0.24 -0.32 -8.81
C VAL A 104 -0.57 -1.78 -9.13
N ALA A 105 0.33 -2.47 -9.85
CA ALA A 105 0.21 -3.87 -10.32
C ALA A 105 -0.72 -4.09 -11.52
N VAL A 106 -1.27 -3.03 -12.12
CA VAL A 106 -2.07 -3.09 -13.34
C VAL A 106 -1.79 -1.86 -14.21
N SER A 107 -2.05 -1.94 -15.53
CA SER A 107 -1.91 -0.76 -16.41
C SER A 107 -3.01 0.28 -16.14
N PRO A 108 -2.79 1.58 -16.45
CA PRO A 108 -3.80 2.61 -16.27
C PRO A 108 -5.14 2.28 -16.94
N ASN A 109 -5.11 1.79 -18.19
CA ASN A 109 -6.31 1.42 -18.92
C ASN A 109 -7.05 0.23 -18.27
N ASN A 110 -6.34 -0.77 -17.78
CA ASN A 110 -6.95 -1.91 -17.09
C ASN A 110 -7.48 -1.50 -15.71
N PHE A 111 -6.84 -0.54 -15.04
CA PHE A 111 -7.32 0.01 -13.79
C PHE A 111 -8.68 0.72 -13.97
N ARG A 112 -8.84 1.53 -15.03
CA ARG A 112 -10.10 2.18 -15.39
C ARG A 112 -11.22 1.17 -15.67
N LYS A 113 -10.94 0.13 -16.47
CA LYS A 113 -11.95 -0.91 -16.82
C LYS A 113 -12.51 -1.66 -15.62
N LYS A 114 -11.83 -1.66 -14.49
CA LYS A 114 -12.34 -2.29 -13.27
C LYS A 114 -13.52 -1.56 -12.63
N LYS A 115 -13.71 -0.28 -12.93
CA LYS A 115 -14.95 0.44 -12.59
C LYS A 115 -16.17 -0.20 -13.27
N ASP A 116 -15.99 -0.76 -14.47
CA ASP A 116 -17.06 -1.28 -15.34
C ASP A 116 -17.30 -2.80 -15.20
N ASN A 117 -16.81 -3.46 -14.16
CA ASN A 117 -17.00 -4.91 -13.89
C ASN A 117 -16.55 -5.84 -15.02
N GLN A 118 -15.26 -6.04 -15.22
CA GLN A 118 -14.82 -7.22 -15.95
C GLN A 118 -13.55 -7.82 -15.32
N SER A 119 -13.66 -9.09 -14.91
CA SER A 119 -12.57 -9.94 -14.45
C SER A 119 -11.46 -10.00 -15.49
N SER A 120 -10.27 -9.57 -15.13
CA SER A 120 -9.05 -9.87 -15.86
C SER A 120 -8.32 -10.99 -15.14
N SER A 121 -8.12 -12.11 -15.82
CA SER A 121 -7.31 -13.22 -15.37
C SER A 121 -5.87 -12.76 -15.14
N PHE A 122 -5.37 -12.96 -13.91
CA PHE A 122 -3.96 -12.84 -13.59
C PHE A 122 -3.33 -14.23 -13.59
N GLU A 123 -2.21 -14.40 -14.27
CA GLU A 123 -1.41 -15.61 -14.14
C GLU A 123 -0.92 -15.76 -12.70
N GLY A 124 -1.26 -16.89 -12.08
CA GLY A 124 -0.94 -17.19 -10.70
C GLY A 124 0.57 -17.26 -10.48
N ILE A 125 1.06 -16.62 -9.42
CA ILE A 125 2.41 -16.88 -8.91
C ILE A 125 2.35 -18.22 -8.19
N SER A 126 2.83 -19.28 -8.84
CA SER A 126 3.03 -20.59 -8.20
C SER A 126 4.26 -20.50 -7.29
N TYR A 127 4.06 -20.76 -6.02
CA TYR A 127 5.15 -20.84 -5.05
C TYR A 127 5.57 -22.32 -4.92
N GLY A 128 6.80 -22.64 -5.34
CA GLY A 128 7.36 -23.99 -5.23
C GLY A 128 7.55 -24.43 -3.77
N GLU A 129 7.40 -25.72 -3.50
CA GLU A 129 7.41 -26.31 -2.17
C GLU A 129 8.72 -26.12 -1.38
N GLY A 130 8.61 -25.79 -0.10
CA GLY A 130 9.62 -26.17 0.92
C GLY A 130 10.65 -25.13 1.35
N ARG A 131 10.60 -23.84 0.89
CA ARG A 131 11.61 -22.82 1.27
C ARG A 131 11.05 -21.57 1.94
N TYR A 132 9.79 -21.57 2.34
CA TYR A 132 9.05 -20.38 2.73
C TYR A 132 8.88 -20.31 4.25
N GLY A 133 8.85 -19.08 4.76
CA GLY A 133 8.46 -18.76 6.13
C GLY A 133 7.05 -18.18 6.20
N SER A 134 6.65 -17.76 7.38
CA SER A 134 5.37 -17.10 7.62
C SER A 134 5.46 -16.04 8.70
N VAL A 135 4.54 -15.07 8.63
CA VAL A 135 4.32 -14.06 9.67
C VAL A 135 2.89 -14.21 10.18
N GLN A 136 2.72 -14.25 11.49
CA GLN A 136 1.41 -14.29 12.13
C GLN A 136 1.28 -13.21 13.21
N GLY A 137 0.06 -12.82 13.52
CA GLY A 137 -0.22 -11.83 14.54
C GLY A 137 -1.70 -11.54 14.68
N GLN A 138 -2.00 -10.49 15.45
CA GLN A 138 -3.35 -10.01 15.68
C GLN A 138 -3.52 -8.58 15.15
N ILE A 139 -4.74 -8.25 14.72
CA ILE A 139 -5.17 -6.89 14.41
C ILE A 139 -5.95 -6.34 15.60
N ILE A 140 -5.54 -5.15 16.04
CA ILE A 140 -6.25 -4.36 17.03
C ILE A 140 -7.06 -3.32 16.27
N VAL A 141 -8.39 -3.40 16.36
CA VAL A 141 -9.31 -2.49 15.68
C VAL A 141 -9.94 -1.53 16.69
N PRO A 142 -10.35 -0.30 16.28
CA PRO A 142 -11.18 0.57 17.12
C PRO A 142 -12.51 -0.11 17.48
N GLU A 143 -13.10 0.27 18.63
CA GLU A 143 -14.32 -0.36 19.16
C GLU A 143 -15.50 -0.36 18.16
N ASN A 144 -15.64 0.69 17.37
CA ASN A 144 -16.73 0.85 16.41
C ASN A 144 -16.34 0.45 14.97
N PHE A 145 -15.24 -0.28 14.78
CA PHE A 145 -14.83 -0.73 13.45
C PHE A 145 -15.46 -2.09 13.15
N SER A 146 -16.25 -2.12 12.08
CA SER A 146 -16.85 -3.32 11.49
C SER A 146 -16.54 -3.32 9.99
N GLY A 147 -15.90 -4.37 9.48
CA GLY A 147 -15.51 -4.36 8.07
C GLY A 147 -14.43 -5.36 7.68
N THR A 148 -13.91 -5.14 6.48
CA THR A 148 -12.90 -5.97 5.84
C THR A 148 -11.51 -5.37 6.01
N ILE A 149 -10.53 -6.19 6.36
CA ILE A 149 -9.14 -5.80 6.52
C ILE A 149 -8.28 -6.58 5.53
N PHE A 150 -7.57 -5.85 4.67
CA PHE A 150 -6.54 -6.37 3.77
C PHE A 150 -5.19 -6.29 4.46
N LEU A 151 -4.44 -7.40 4.45
CA LEU A 151 -3.07 -7.43 4.96
C LEU A 151 -2.11 -7.89 3.87
N GLY A 152 -0.92 -7.31 3.88
CA GLY A 152 0.11 -7.68 2.92
C GLY A 152 1.53 -7.55 3.49
N ALA A 153 2.40 -8.46 3.03
CA ALA A 153 3.84 -8.40 3.24
C ALA A 153 4.52 -7.85 1.98
N PHE A 154 5.18 -6.71 2.09
CA PHE A 154 5.84 -6.00 0.99
C PHE A 154 7.35 -5.98 1.20
N THR A 155 8.12 -6.05 0.12
CA THR A 155 9.59 -5.92 0.16
C THR A 155 10.07 -4.47 0.29
N SER A 156 9.14 -3.52 0.31
CA SER A 156 9.38 -2.08 0.42
C SER A 156 8.52 -1.46 1.52
N ALA A 157 9.04 -0.41 2.16
CA ALA A 157 8.27 0.41 3.10
C ALA A 157 7.19 1.29 2.42
N LEU A 158 7.12 1.33 1.10
CA LEU A 158 5.98 1.81 0.34
C LEU A 158 5.11 0.60 -0.02
N PRO A 159 3.85 0.50 0.44
CA PRO A 159 2.95 -0.58 0.06
C PRO A 159 2.47 -0.38 -1.38
N SER A 160 3.18 -0.97 -2.32
CA SER A 160 2.98 -0.82 -3.76
C SER A 160 3.21 -2.14 -4.48
N GLY A 161 2.63 -2.27 -5.67
CA GLY A 161 2.70 -3.50 -6.46
C GLY A 161 1.93 -4.65 -5.82
N ILE A 162 2.35 -5.88 -6.13
CA ILE A 162 1.79 -7.10 -5.56
C ILE A 162 2.57 -7.44 -4.28
N PRO A 163 1.89 -7.65 -3.13
CA PRO A 163 2.55 -8.16 -1.93
C PRO A 163 3.09 -9.57 -2.14
N SER A 164 4.19 -9.91 -1.46
CA SER A 164 4.77 -11.26 -1.49
C SER A 164 3.87 -12.30 -0.83
N SER A 165 3.03 -11.89 0.10
CA SER A 165 1.96 -12.68 0.70
C SER A 165 0.87 -11.72 1.19
N CYS A 166 -0.38 -12.14 1.11
CA CYS A 166 -1.51 -11.34 1.57
C CYS A 166 -2.63 -12.22 2.11
N CYS A 167 -3.47 -11.64 2.94
CA CYS A 167 -4.72 -12.22 3.38
C CYS A 167 -5.79 -11.15 3.58
N VAL A 168 -7.04 -11.58 3.62
CA VAL A 168 -8.19 -10.74 3.92
C VAL A 168 -8.91 -11.36 5.11
N ILE A 169 -9.26 -10.52 6.07
CA ILE A 169 -10.03 -10.94 7.25
C ILE A 169 -11.26 -10.06 7.42
N ASN A 170 -12.32 -10.65 7.95
CA ASN A 170 -13.49 -9.93 8.43
C ASN A 170 -13.27 -9.63 9.92
N ALA A 171 -13.20 -8.34 10.28
CA ALA A 171 -12.90 -7.89 11.65
C ALA A 171 -13.98 -8.27 12.66
N ASP A 172 -15.19 -8.60 12.20
CA ASP A 172 -16.33 -8.96 13.06
C ASP A 172 -16.25 -10.41 13.53
N SER A 173 -15.59 -11.27 12.74
CA SER A 173 -15.48 -12.72 13.03
C SER A 173 -14.09 -13.17 13.45
N ASN A 174 -13.04 -12.51 12.96
CA ASN A 174 -11.65 -12.89 13.23
C ASN A 174 -10.73 -11.67 13.27
N ARG A 175 -9.79 -11.70 14.19
CA ARG A 175 -8.74 -10.67 14.34
C ARG A 175 -7.32 -11.23 14.28
N GLU A 176 -7.18 -12.51 13.94
CA GLU A 176 -5.89 -13.16 13.73
C GLU A 176 -5.60 -13.25 12.25
N PHE A 177 -4.31 -13.17 11.90
CA PHE A 177 -3.85 -13.33 10.54
C PHE A 177 -2.59 -14.19 10.46
N ILE A 178 -2.43 -14.82 9.30
CA ILE A 178 -1.19 -15.52 8.93
C ILE A 178 -0.89 -15.16 7.47
N LEU A 179 0.29 -14.57 7.25
CA LEU A 179 0.88 -14.38 5.93
C LEU A 179 1.83 -15.54 5.66
N ARG A 180 1.43 -16.44 4.76
CA ARG A 180 2.13 -17.69 4.45
C ARG A 180 3.06 -17.52 3.25
N ASP A 181 3.88 -18.53 2.99
CA ASP A 181 4.66 -18.67 1.77
C ASP A 181 5.56 -17.46 1.45
N LEU A 182 6.15 -16.89 2.50
CA LEU A 182 7.09 -15.78 2.36
C LEU A 182 8.49 -16.32 2.00
N PRO A 183 9.03 -16.01 0.81
CA PRO A 183 10.42 -16.27 0.48
C PRO A 183 11.39 -15.71 1.53
N VAL A 184 12.62 -16.21 1.56
CA VAL A 184 13.68 -15.62 2.39
C VAL A 184 13.90 -14.16 1.97
N GLY A 185 13.81 -13.24 2.92
CA GLY A 185 13.91 -11.80 2.64
C GLY A 185 13.48 -10.91 3.80
N ASN A 186 13.45 -9.60 3.54
CA ASN A 186 12.99 -8.60 4.49
C ASN A 186 11.63 -8.05 4.05
N TYR A 187 10.68 -8.00 4.98
CA TYR A 187 9.29 -7.63 4.69
C TYR A 187 8.78 -6.53 5.62
N TYR A 188 7.98 -5.66 5.05
CA TYR A 188 7.17 -4.67 5.75
C TYR A 188 5.72 -5.14 5.74
N ILE A 189 5.09 -5.17 6.91
CA ILE A 189 3.69 -5.62 7.04
C ILE A 189 2.79 -4.40 7.12
N PHE A 190 1.79 -4.37 6.25
CA PHE A 190 0.76 -3.33 6.19
C PHE A 190 -0.62 -3.95 6.27
N ALA A 191 -1.55 -3.17 6.85
CA ALA A 191 -2.97 -3.47 6.84
C ALA A 191 -3.77 -2.23 6.42
N ALA A 192 -4.86 -2.46 5.69
CA ALA A 192 -5.85 -1.46 5.33
C ALA A 192 -7.24 -1.99 5.67
N GLY A 193 -7.96 -1.29 6.55
CA GLY A 193 -9.27 -1.66 7.02
C GLY A 193 -10.35 -0.74 6.47
N PHE A 194 -11.37 -1.31 5.81
CA PHE A 194 -12.51 -0.61 5.24
C PHE A 194 -13.78 -1.03 5.95
N ASN A 195 -14.57 -0.06 6.41
CA ASN A 195 -15.91 -0.33 6.94
C ASN A 195 -16.80 -0.89 5.83
N HIS A 196 -17.78 -1.71 6.19
CA HIS A 196 -18.75 -2.29 5.24
C HIS A 196 -19.54 -1.26 4.42
N GLN A 197 -19.63 -0.02 4.90
CA GLN A 197 -20.33 1.09 4.22
C GLN A 197 -19.47 1.82 3.19
N VAL A 198 -18.18 1.48 3.05
CA VAL A 198 -17.29 2.15 2.10
C VAL A 198 -17.59 1.66 0.69
N LEU A 199 -17.79 2.59 -0.23
CA LEU A 199 -18.04 2.32 -1.64
C LEU A 199 -16.82 1.62 -2.29
N ALA A 200 -17.08 0.75 -3.25
CA ALA A 200 -16.04 0.03 -4.01
C ALA A 200 -15.01 0.97 -4.64
N ASP A 201 -15.44 2.11 -5.17
CA ASP A 201 -14.56 3.12 -5.77
C ASP A 201 -13.57 3.71 -4.75
N SER A 202 -13.99 3.91 -3.50
CA SER A 202 -13.09 4.35 -2.41
C SER A 202 -12.02 3.31 -2.09
N VAL A 203 -12.36 2.03 -2.16
CA VAL A 203 -11.40 0.92 -2.00
C VAL A 203 -10.40 0.91 -3.16
N LEU A 204 -10.89 1.06 -4.40
CA LEU A 204 -10.05 1.15 -5.61
C LEU A 204 -9.10 2.34 -5.54
N ALA A 205 -9.61 3.52 -5.18
CA ALA A 205 -8.83 4.74 -5.04
C ALA A 205 -7.92 4.74 -3.80
N SER A 206 -8.04 3.73 -2.92
CA SER A 206 -7.36 3.68 -1.61
C SER A 206 -7.66 4.91 -0.74
N GLN A 207 -8.96 5.21 -0.58
CA GLN A 207 -9.48 6.31 0.22
C GLN A 207 -10.34 5.80 1.37
N ASN A 208 -10.54 6.64 2.39
CA ASN A 208 -11.47 6.39 3.51
C ASN A 208 -11.24 5.04 4.21
N PHE A 209 -9.99 4.73 4.55
CA PHE A 209 -9.64 3.50 5.24
C PHE A 209 -8.78 3.76 6.48
N LEU A 210 -8.87 2.85 7.42
CA LEU A 210 -7.92 2.77 8.53
C LEU A 210 -6.68 1.99 8.09
N ARG A 211 -5.53 2.37 8.62
CA ARG A 211 -4.27 1.71 8.28
C ARG A 211 -3.50 1.24 9.51
N ALA A 212 -2.73 0.21 9.32
CA ALA A 212 -1.69 -0.19 10.25
C ALA A 212 -0.42 -0.57 9.50
N ARG A 213 0.73 -0.35 10.14
CA ARG A 213 2.01 -0.90 9.69
C ARG A 213 2.78 -1.44 10.89
N TYR A 214 3.49 -2.52 10.70
CA TYR A 214 4.46 -2.95 11.70
C TYR A 214 5.67 -2.01 11.68
N SER A 215 6.15 -1.60 12.85
CA SER A 215 7.14 -0.52 12.98
C SER A 215 8.51 -0.84 12.39
N LYS A 216 8.85 -2.13 12.28
CA LYS A 216 10.14 -2.63 11.80
C LYS A 216 9.94 -3.54 10.59
N SER A 217 10.97 -3.67 9.75
CA SER A 217 11.03 -4.75 8.78
C SER A 217 11.24 -6.09 9.47
N ILE A 218 10.64 -7.15 8.95
CA ILE A 218 10.74 -8.51 9.46
C ILE A 218 11.64 -9.28 8.52
N GLN A 219 12.71 -9.84 9.04
CA GLN A 219 13.55 -10.76 8.31
C GLN A 219 12.96 -12.18 8.37
N ILE A 220 12.72 -12.77 7.24
CA ILE A 220 12.28 -14.17 7.10
C ILE A 220 13.47 -15.00 6.64
N THR A 221 13.76 -16.03 7.41
CA THR A 221 14.70 -17.07 7.05
C THR A 221 13.96 -18.36 6.65
N LYS A 222 14.71 -19.35 6.19
CA LYS A 222 14.13 -20.61 5.67
C LYS A 222 13.26 -21.32 6.70
N LYS A 223 12.01 -21.63 6.34
CA LYS A 223 11.00 -22.33 7.19
C LYS A 223 10.68 -21.61 8.51
N GLN A 224 11.02 -20.34 8.66
CA GLN A 224 10.81 -19.60 9.89
C GLN A 224 9.34 -19.17 10.00
N ARG A 225 8.76 -19.35 11.19
CA ARG A 225 7.49 -18.73 11.58
C ARG A 225 7.80 -17.59 12.55
N VAL A 226 7.39 -16.40 12.20
CA VAL A 226 7.55 -15.17 13.01
C VAL A 226 6.20 -14.75 13.55
N SER A 227 6.10 -14.62 14.87
CA SER A 227 4.95 -14.00 15.53
C SER A 227 5.27 -12.54 15.81
N LEU A 228 4.35 -11.63 15.48
CA LEU A 228 4.51 -10.22 15.83
C LEU A 228 4.39 -10.07 17.35
N GLU A 229 5.36 -9.38 17.96
CA GLU A 229 5.37 -9.10 19.41
C GLU A 229 4.17 -8.25 19.85
N TYR A 230 3.73 -7.35 18.97
CA TYR A 230 2.60 -6.46 19.20
C TYR A 230 1.62 -6.58 18.03
N GLY A 231 0.33 -6.51 18.34
CA GLY A 231 -0.71 -6.49 17.32
C GLY A 231 -0.59 -5.27 16.41
N LEU A 232 -1.05 -5.41 15.17
CA LEU A 232 -1.19 -4.31 14.23
C LEU A 232 -2.40 -3.46 14.60
N LYS A 233 -2.16 -2.24 15.10
CA LYS A 233 -3.24 -1.33 15.50
C LYS A 233 -3.72 -0.51 14.32
N LEU A 234 -4.97 -0.75 13.89
CA LEU A 234 -5.65 0.08 12.90
C LEU A 234 -5.95 1.46 13.47
N ARG A 235 -5.63 2.48 12.72
CA ARG A 235 -5.83 3.89 13.06
C ARG A 235 -6.06 4.73 11.80
N SER A 236 -6.54 5.93 12.00
CA SER A 236 -6.61 6.93 10.93
C SER A 236 -5.21 7.25 10.38
N GLU A 237 -5.18 7.74 9.15
CA GLU A 237 -3.95 8.18 8.50
C GLU A 237 -3.24 9.27 9.29
N GLN A 238 -1.93 9.15 9.41
CA GLN A 238 -1.04 10.20 9.88
C GLN A 238 -0.35 10.86 8.70
N GLU A 239 -0.02 12.15 8.81
CA GLU A 239 0.62 12.88 7.70
C GLU A 239 1.92 12.23 7.21
N THR A 240 2.65 11.58 8.11
CA THR A 240 3.91 10.89 7.80
C THR A 240 3.75 9.47 7.26
N ASP A 241 2.52 8.98 7.11
CA ASP A 241 2.31 7.67 6.50
C ASP A 241 2.64 7.70 4.99
N PRO A 242 3.27 6.66 4.47
CA PRO A 242 3.47 6.54 3.02
C PRO A 242 2.11 6.30 2.33
N PRO A 243 1.93 6.80 1.09
CA PRO A 243 0.74 6.49 0.30
C PRO A 243 0.55 4.98 0.09
N LEU A 244 -0.69 4.51 0.01
CA LEU A 244 -1.03 3.14 -0.36
C LEU A 244 -1.29 3.05 -1.87
N LEU A 245 -0.36 2.47 -2.61
CA LEU A 245 -0.46 2.34 -4.07
C LEU A 245 -0.99 0.99 -4.53
N ALA A 246 -0.74 -0.08 -3.75
CA ALA A 246 -1.23 -1.41 -4.10
C ALA A 246 -2.73 -1.41 -4.40
N SER A 247 -3.14 -2.09 -5.46
CA SER A 247 -4.55 -2.20 -5.82
C SER A 247 -5.22 -3.30 -5.00
N LEU A 248 -5.87 -2.91 -3.90
CA LEU A 248 -6.49 -3.83 -2.95
C LEU A 248 -7.56 -4.75 -3.57
N PRO A 249 -8.46 -4.28 -4.45
CA PRO A 249 -9.44 -5.16 -5.08
C PRO A 249 -8.81 -6.22 -5.99
N HIS A 250 -7.73 -5.88 -6.69
CA HIS A 250 -7.01 -6.86 -7.50
C HIS A 250 -6.32 -7.93 -6.63
N ILE A 251 -5.85 -7.54 -5.44
CA ILE A 251 -5.29 -8.45 -4.46
C ILE A 251 -6.39 -9.38 -3.93
N TYR A 252 -7.57 -8.84 -3.64
CA TYR A 252 -8.71 -9.60 -3.13
C TYR A 252 -9.24 -10.62 -4.15
N GLU A 253 -9.42 -10.22 -5.41
CA GLU A 253 -9.83 -11.14 -6.49
C GLU A 253 -8.85 -12.31 -6.63
N LYS A 254 -7.56 -12.03 -6.58
CA LYS A 254 -6.51 -13.05 -6.63
C LYS A 254 -6.58 -14.02 -5.46
N ILE A 255 -6.86 -13.55 -4.25
CA ILE A 255 -7.03 -14.41 -3.08
C ILE A 255 -8.22 -15.35 -3.28
N ILE A 256 -9.36 -14.83 -3.76
CA ILE A 256 -10.56 -15.64 -4.02
C ILE A 256 -10.29 -16.70 -5.10
N GLU A 257 -9.57 -16.36 -6.14
CA GLU A 257 -9.18 -17.29 -7.22
C GLU A 257 -8.32 -18.44 -6.64
N ILE A 258 -7.28 -18.12 -5.89
CA ILE A 258 -6.41 -19.10 -5.23
C ILE A 258 -7.20 -20.01 -4.28
N MET A 259 -8.15 -19.44 -3.49
CA MET A 259 -8.96 -20.21 -2.56
C MET A 259 -9.92 -21.19 -3.29
N LYS A 260 -10.46 -20.79 -4.45
CA LYS A 260 -11.29 -21.67 -5.28
C LYS A 260 -10.49 -22.84 -5.84
N ASP A 261 -9.28 -22.59 -6.33
CA ASP A 261 -8.38 -23.63 -6.86
C ASP A 261 -7.94 -24.60 -5.76
N SER A 262 -7.64 -24.13 -4.56
CA SER A 262 -7.25 -24.97 -3.42
C SER A 262 -8.38 -25.89 -2.94
N ASN A 263 -9.62 -25.41 -2.94
CA ASN A 263 -10.78 -26.25 -2.58
C ASN A 263 -11.10 -27.32 -3.66
N PHE A 264 -10.64 -27.12 -4.89
CA PHE A 264 -10.81 -28.10 -5.97
C PHE A 264 -9.87 -29.30 -5.81
N GLU A 265 -8.70 -29.14 -5.20
CA GLU A 265 -7.77 -30.25 -4.90
C GLU A 265 -8.19 -31.05 -3.66
N GLU A 266 -8.71 -30.40 -2.60
CA GLU A 266 -9.22 -31.14 -1.42
C GLU A 266 -10.44 -32.01 -1.74
N THR A 267 -11.28 -31.60 -2.69
CA THR A 267 -12.45 -32.42 -3.10
C THR A 267 -12.05 -33.63 -3.95
N LYS A 268 -10.89 -33.61 -4.58
CA LYS A 268 -10.37 -34.81 -5.33
C LYS A 268 -9.71 -35.86 -4.44
N VAL A 269 -9.17 -35.46 -3.29
CA VAL A 269 -8.51 -36.40 -2.34
C VAL A 269 -9.52 -37.17 -1.48
N LEU A 270 -10.76 -36.63 -1.33
CA LEU A 270 -11.83 -37.28 -0.56
C LEU A 270 -12.73 -38.19 -1.40
N SER A 271 -12.48 -38.33 -2.72
CA SER A 271 -13.24 -39.17 -3.64
C SER A 271 -12.43 -40.29 -4.29
N SER A 272 -11.24 -40.61 -3.75
CA SER A 272 -10.41 -41.75 -4.18
C SER A 272 -10.22 -42.78 -3.08
#